data_416651193bfe3f2c9825e36a0832734d
#
_entry.id   416651193bfe3f2c9825e36a0832734d
#
_cell.length_a   1.000
_cell.length_b   1.000
_cell.length_c   1.000
_cell.angle_alpha   90.00
_cell.angle_beta   90.00
_cell.angle_gamma   90.00
#
_symmetry.space_group_name_H-M   'P 1'
#
loop_
_entity.id
_entity.type
_entity.pdbx_description
1 polymer ?
#
loop_
_entity_poly.entity_id
_entity_poly.type
_entity_poly.pdbx_seq_one_letter_code
_entity_poly.pdbx_strand_id
1 'polypeptide(L)'
;IVESNDRVQVRRQERTTPCKKSPAQKELRKLCGGSPPAWVERQVLGLLNRLIQHPERITCPVLEDEPPPEVTKLRRGLDELLHRPPVDEVQARELAFQLATLQLNAIGPEEYETLRLRRLFQGWAPMAELEQELLHESVRRIAVSNGTVTVLLKNNQTLEGGNYT
;
A
#
# COMPACT_ATOMS: atom_id res chain seq x y z
N ILE A 1 -61.90 7.22 50.29
CA ILE A 1 -61.57 7.20 48.84
C ILE A 1 -60.13 7.65 48.73
N VAL A 2 -59.18 6.70 48.59
CA VAL A 2 -57.78 6.98 48.41
C VAL A 2 -57.39 6.44 47.05
N GLU A 3 -57.08 7.32 46.10
CA GLU A 3 -56.52 6.97 44.80
C GLU A 3 -55.01 6.74 44.95
N SER A 4 -54.61 5.49 44.80
CA SER A 4 -53.19 5.10 44.67
C SER A 4 -52.75 5.34 43.22
N ASN A 5 -51.80 6.27 43.06
CA ASN A 5 -51.17 6.59 41.83
C ASN A 5 -49.86 5.78 41.67
N ASP A 6 -49.98 4.55 41.20
CA ASP A 6 -48.81 3.72 40.90
C ASP A 6 -48.21 4.13 39.55
N ARG A 7 -47.21 5.00 39.61
CA ARG A 7 -46.33 5.29 38.48
C ARG A 7 -45.32 4.15 38.33
N VAL A 8 -45.63 3.23 37.46
CA VAL A 8 -44.66 2.25 36.98
C VAL A 8 -43.57 2.97 36.16
N GLN A 9 -42.42 3.18 36.76
CA GLN A 9 -41.23 3.60 36.05
C GLN A 9 -40.66 2.43 35.28
N VAL A 10 -40.96 2.37 33.96
CA VAL A 10 -40.27 1.49 33.04
C VAL A 10 -38.86 2.03 32.83
N ARG A 11 -37.89 1.53 33.62
CA ARG A 11 -36.48 1.69 33.32
C ARG A 11 -36.16 0.92 32.03
N ARG A 12 -36.13 1.62 30.88
CA ARG A 12 -35.45 1.15 29.70
C ARG A 12 -33.98 0.98 30.04
N GLN A 13 -33.58 -0.26 30.36
CA GLN A 13 -32.19 -0.64 30.29
C GLN A 13 -31.84 -0.72 28.80
N GLU A 14 -31.27 0.35 28.28
CA GLU A 14 -30.51 0.26 27.02
C GLU A 14 -29.31 -0.62 27.29
N ARG A 15 -29.46 -1.91 26.97
CA ARG A 15 -28.34 -2.84 26.85
C ARG A 15 -27.54 -2.37 25.65
N THR A 16 -26.56 -1.48 25.86
CA THR A 16 -25.47 -1.27 24.92
C THR A 16 -24.68 -2.58 24.84
N THR A 17 -25.09 -3.45 23.93
CA THR A 17 -24.25 -4.58 23.52
C THR A 17 -22.94 -4.00 23.01
N PRO A 18 -21.78 -4.36 23.58
CA PRO A 18 -20.50 -3.90 23.07
C PRO A 18 -20.39 -4.42 21.63
N CYS A 19 -20.48 -3.51 20.65
CA CYS A 19 -20.30 -3.82 19.25
C CYS A 19 -18.93 -4.47 19.08
N LYS A 20 -18.89 -5.77 18.85
CA LYS A 20 -17.63 -6.50 18.63
C LYS A 20 -17.03 -5.95 17.35
N LYS A 21 -16.00 -5.12 17.49
CA LYS A 21 -15.27 -4.54 16.34
C LYS A 21 -14.75 -5.67 15.46
N SER A 22 -14.97 -5.54 14.15
CA SER A 22 -14.45 -6.50 13.17
C SER A 22 -12.92 -6.59 13.21
N PRO A 23 -12.31 -7.69 12.78
CA PRO A 23 -10.86 -7.80 12.70
C PRO A 23 -10.23 -6.67 11.88
N ALA A 24 -10.86 -6.28 10.76
CA ALA A 24 -10.41 -5.18 9.93
C ALA A 24 -10.43 -3.82 10.66
N GLN A 25 -11.44 -3.54 11.48
CA GLN A 25 -11.50 -2.33 12.30
C GLN A 25 -10.40 -2.28 13.37
N LYS A 26 -10.01 -3.42 13.92
CA LYS A 26 -8.87 -3.50 14.85
C LYS A 26 -7.55 -3.18 14.15
N GLU A 27 -7.35 -3.72 12.95
CA GLU A 27 -6.16 -3.42 12.15
C GLU A 27 -6.13 -1.96 11.70
N LEU A 28 -7.26 -1.42 11.24
CA LEU A 28 -7.38 0.00 10.88
C LEU A 28 -6.99 0.92 12.05
N ARG A 29 -7.44 0.63 13.26
CA ARG A 29 -7.07 1.39 14.46
C ARG A 29 -5.58 1.34 14.77
N LYS A 30 -4.96 0.19 14.59
CA LYS A 30 -3.53 0.01 14.77
C LYS A 30 -2.74 0.85 13.76
N LEU A 31 -3.13 0.82 12.49
CA LEU A 31 -2.49 1.57 11.40
C LEU A 31 -2.67 3.10 11.55
N CYS A 32 -3.80 3.54 12.11
CA CYS A 32 -4.07 4.95 12.40
C CYS A 32 -3.44 5.45 13.72
N GLY A 33 -2.95 4.55 14.57
CA GLY A 33 -2.46 4.90 15.90
C GLY A 33 -3.56 5.33 16.88
N GLY A 34 -4.84 5.04 16.60
CA GLY A 34 -5.98 5.42 17.43
C GLY A 34 -7.32 5.02 16.83
N SER A 35 -8.43 5.51 17.39
CA SER A 35 -9.77 5.27 16.85
C SER A 35 -10.09 6.27 15.74
N PRO A 36 -10.05 5.88 14.45
CA PRO A 36 -10.40 6.78 13.37
C PRO A 36 -11.92 7.02 13.32
N PRO A 37 -12.36 8.19 12.81
CA PRO A 37 -13.76 8.43 12.48
C PRO A 37 -14.28 7.43 11.44
N ALA A 38 -15.59 7.17 11.42
CA ALA A 38 -16.21 6.20 10.50
C ALA A 38 -15.99 6.52 9.00
N TRP A 39 -15.85 7.80 8.66
CA TRP A 39 -15.59 8.22 7.28
C TRP A 39 -14.20 7.78 6.77
N VAL A 40 -13.22 7.60 7.67
CA VAL A 40 -11.87 7.14 7.31
C VAL A 40 -11.91 5.72 6.73
N GLU A 41 -12.70 4.83 7.33
CA GLU A 41 -12.88 3.46 6.84
C GLU A 41 -13.37 3.45 5.38
N ARG A 42 -14.36 4.29 5.05
CA ARG A 42 -14.88 4.42 3.69
C ARG A 42 -13.85 4.98 2.71
N GLN A 43 -13.05 5.96 3.13
CA GLN A 43 -11.99 6.52 2.29
C GLN A 43 -10.88 5.50 2.01
N VAL A 44 -10.44 4.79 3.02
CA VAL A 44 -9.44 3.71 2.87
C VAL A 44 -9.97 2.62 1.95
N LEU A 45 -11.20 2.17 2.14
CA LEU A 45 -11.87 1.19 1.28
C LEU A 45 -11.90 1.67 -0.19
N GLY A 46 -12.28 2.93 -0.42
CA GLY A 46 -12.30 3.51 -1.76
C GLY A 46 -10.91 3.56 -2.42
N LEU A 47 -9.87 3.92 -1.65
CA LEU A 47 -8.49 3.94 -2.14
C LEU A 47 -7.99 2.54 -2.51
N LEU A 48 -8.21 1.54 -1.65
CA LEU A 48 -7.80 0.16 -1.91
C LEU A 48 -8.55 -0.45 -3.09
N ASN A 49 -9.86 -0.20 -3.22
CA ASN A 49 -10.64 -0.67 -4.36
C ASN A 49 -10.17 -0.06 -5.69
N ARG A 50 -9.69 1.19 -5.70
CA ARG A 50 -9.06 1.78 -6.90
C ARG A 50 -7.79 1.05 -7.29
N LEU A 51 -6.98 0.60 -6.31
CA LEU A 51 -5.77 -0.18 -6.58
C LEU A 51 -6.10 -1.61 -7.03
N ILE A 52 -7.20 -2.20 -6.55
CA ILE A 52 -7.69 -3.50 -7.03
C ILE A 52 -8.09 -3.40 -8.50
N GLN A 53 -8.79 -2.33 -8.88
CA GLN A 53 -9.21 -2.09 -10.27
C GLN A 53 -8.04 -1.69 -11.17
N HIS A 54 -7.04 -1.00 -10.64
CA HIS A 54 -5.90 -0.44 -11.35
C HIS A 54 -4.57 -0.74 -10.63
N PRO A 55 -4.12 -2.01 -10.60
CA PRO A 55 -2.87 -2.39 -9.92
C PRO A 55 -1.62 -1.73 -10.52
N GLU A 56 -1.69 -1.29 -11.78
CA GLU A 56 -0.63 -0.54 -12.46
C GLU A 56 -0.33 0.83 -11.82
N ARG A 57 -1.25 1.37 -11.04
CA ARG A 57 -1.06 2.62 -10.28
C ARG A 57 -0.17 2.45 -9.05
N ILE A 58 0.12 1.22 -8.66
CA ILE A 58 1.13 0.95 -7.65
C ILE A 58 2.48 1.13 -8.32
N THR A 59 3.14 2.25 -8.03
CA THR A 59 4.44 2.61 -8.60
C THR A 59 5.51 2.57 -7.52
N CYS A 60 6.74 2.24 -7.92
CA CYS A 60 7.87 2.44 -7.04
C CYS A 60 8.08 3.95 -6.86
N PRO A 61 8.17 4.46 -5.62
CA PRO A 61 8.61 5.82 -5.42
C PRO A 61 10.00 5.96 -6.04
N VAL A 62 10.12 6.83 -7.04
CA VAL A 62 11.40 7.08 -7.70
C VAL A 62 12.28 7.77 -6.68
N LEU A 63 13.21 7.03 -6.11
CA LEU A 63 14.43 7.64 -5.60
C LEU A 63 15.16 8.10 -6.86
N GLU A 64 15.37 9.40 -7.01
CA GLU A 64 16.22 9.97 -8.07
C GLU A 64 17.69 9.61 -7.77
N ASP A 65 17.97 8.33 -7.73
CA ASP A 65 19.34 7.85 -7.67
C ASP A 65 19.83 7.72 -9.10
N GLU A 66 20.74 8.61 -9.47
CA GLU A 66 21.53 8.41 -10.69
C GLU A 66 22.10 6.98 -10.68
N PRO A 67 22.01 6.26 -11.81
CA PRO A 67 22.54 4.91 -11.87
C PRO A 67 24.00 4.91 -11.40
N PRO A 68 24.42 3.96 -10.57
CA PRO A 68 25.79 3.92 -10.08
C PRO A 68 26.80 4.09 -11.22
N PRO A 69 27.86 4.86 -11.04
CA PRO A 69 28.82 5.17 -12.10
C PRO A 69 29.41 3.90 -12.74
N GLU A 70 29.45 2.81 -11.99
CA GLU A 70 29.87 1.50 -12.48
C GLU A 70 28.90 0.93 -13.53
N VAL A 71 27.58 1.04 -13.34
CA VAL A 71 26.55 0.61 -14.28
C VAL A 71 26.68 1.40 -15.58
N THR A 72 26.86 2.70 -15.50
CA THR A 72 27.02 3.57 -16.67
C THR A 72 28.31 3.23 -17.45
N LYS A 73 29.40 2.94 -16.73
CA LYS A 73 30.67 2.56 -17.33
C LYS A 73 30.57 1.20 -18.04
N LEU A 74 29.98 0.18 -17.41
CA LEU A 74 29.79 -1.14 -18.01
C LEU A 74 28.88 -1.09 -19.24
N ARG A 75 27.79 -0.32 -19.17
CA ARG A 75 26.88 -0.13 -20.31
C ARG A 75 27.61 0.47 -21.50
N ARG A 76 28.39 1.52 -21.28
CA ARG A 76 29.20 2.16 -22.33
C ARG A 76 30.23 1.16 -22.90
N GLY A 77 30.94 0.40 -22.06
CA GLY A 77 31.89 -0.60 -22.50
C GLY A 77 31.25 -1.70 -23.35
N LEU A 78 30.04 -2.15 -22.98
CA LEU A 78 29.29 -3.14 -23.76
C LEU A 78 28.87 -2.55 -25.12
N ASP A 79 28.35 -1.33 -25.17
CA ASP A 79 27.96 -0.64 -26.38
C ASP A 79 29.16 -0.45 -27.33
N GLU A 80 30.31 -0.09 -26.81
CA GLU A 80 31.55 0.05 -27.62
C GLU A 80 32.00 -1.26 -28.21
N LEU A 81 31.90 -2.38 -27.48
CA LEU A 81 32.23 -3.71 -28.00
C LEU A 81 31.29 -4.16 -29.10
N LEU A 82 29.99 -3.92 -28.93
CA LEU A 82 28.98 -4.31 -29.89
C LEU A 82 29.05 -3.51 -31.19
N HIS A 83 29.60 -2.28 -31.18
CA HIS A 83 29.73 -1.42 -32.34
C HIS A 83 31.07 -1.56 -33.09
N ARG A 84 32.04 -2.35 -32.55
CA ARG A 84 33.34 -2.58 -33.19
C ARG A 84 33.44 -4.00 -33.74
N PRO A 85 33.36 -4.21 -35.09
CA PRO A 85 33.63 -5.52 -35.68
C PRO A 85 35.16 -5.80 -35.71
N PRO A 86 35.61 -7.05 -35.47
CA PRO A 86 34.82 -8.21 -35.09
C PRO A 86 34.39 -8.13 -33.59
N VAL A 87 33.12 -8.51 -33.31
CA VAL A 87 32.61 -8.51 -31.95
C VAL A 87 33.23 -9.66 -31.17
N ASP A 88 33.86 -9.33 -30.03
CA ASP A 88 34.29 -10.35 -29.07
C ASP A 88 33.08 -10.80 -28.23
N GLU A 89 32.47 -11.91 -28.65
CA GLU A 89 31.25 -12.46 -28.01
C GLU A 89 31.49 -12.87 -26.56
N VAL A 90 32.69 -13.35 -26.23
CA VAL A 90 33.01 -13.80 -24.87
C VAL A 90 33.05 -12.59 -23.92
N GLN A 91 33.75 -11.54 -24.35
CA GLN A 91 33.88 -10.33 -23.56
C GLN A 91 32.53 -9.58 -23.47
N ALA A 92 31.74 -9.52 -24.54
CA ALA A 92 30.41 -8.92 -24.53
C ALA A 92 29.46 -9.67 -23.58
N ARG A 93 29.50 -11.00 -23.56
CA ARG A 93 28.71 -11.83 -22.65
C ARG A 93 29.09 -11.60 -21.19
N GLU A 94 30.38 -11.51 -20.91
CA GLU A 94 30.86 -11.25 -19.54
C GLU A 94 30.44 -9.87 -19.03
N LEU A 95 30.56 -8.83 -19.85
CA LEU A 95 30.09 -7.47 -19.50
C LEU A 95 28.58 -7.42 -19.32
N ALA A 96 27.82 -8.10 -20.17
CA ALA A 96 26.36 -8.20 -20.04
C ALA A 96 25.96 -8.90 -18.73
N PHE A 97 26.69 -9.94 -18.31
CA PHE A 97 26.46 -10.66 -17.06
C PHE A 97 26.78 -9.78 -15.85
N GLN A 98 27.90 -9.05 -15.87
CA GLN A 98 28.29 -8.12 -14.81
C GLN A 98 27.25 -6.99 -14.69
N LEU A 99 26.82 -6.42 -15.81
CA LEU A 99 25.79 -5.38 -15.84
C LEU A 99 24.46 -5.90 -15.27
N ALA A 100 24.00 -7.09 -15.66
CA ALA A 100 22.80 -7.70 -15.14
C ALA A 100 22.87 -7.97 -13.64
N THR A 101 24.03 -8.43 -13.14
CA THR A 101 24.27 -8.68 -11.72
C THR A 101 24.20 -7.39 -10.91
N LEU A 102 24.85 -6.31 -11.38
CA LEU A 102 24.79 -5.01 -10.71
C LEU A 102 23.39 -4.42 -10.72
N GLN A 103 22.66 -4.54 -11.83
CA GLN A 103 21.28 -4.08 -11.89
C GLN A 103 20.36 -4.89 -10.98
N LEU A 104 20.54 -6.21 -10.89
CA LEU A 104 19.77 -7.06 -9.98
C LEU A 104 20.02 -6.71 -8.51
N ASN A 105 21.27 -6.44 -8.15
CA ASN A 105 21.66 -6.03 -6.80
C ASN A 105 21.22 -4.61 -6.45
N ALA A 106 20.97 -3.77 -7.46
CA ALA A 106 20.45 -2.41 -7.30
C ALA A 106 18.92 -2.36 -7.16
N ILE A 107 18.21 -3.49 -7.38
CA ILE A 107 16.77 -3.57 -7.09
C ILE A 107 16.57 -3.36 -5.59
N GLY A 108 16.07 -2.19 -5.24
CA GLY A 108 15.80 -1.83 -3.85
C GLY A 108 14.62 -2.63 -3.28
N PRO A 109 14.50 -2.67 -1.94
CA PRO A 109 13.37 -3.32 -1.28
C PRO A 109 12.03 -2.74 -1.72
N GLU A 110 11.98 -1.47 -2.11
CA GLU A 110 10.77 -0.79 -2.60
C GLU A 110 10.29 -1.32 -3.95
N GLU A 111 11.19 -1.66 -4.88
CA GLU A 111 10.82 -2.27 -6.16
C GLU A 111 10.26 -3.67 -5.97
N TYR A 112 10.88 -4.47 -5.12
CA TYR A 112 10.38 -5.79 -4.76
C TYR A 112 8.99 -5.69 -4.13
N GLU A 113 8.80 -4.80 -3.15
CA GLU A 113 7.51 -4.57 -2.52
C GLU A 113 6.47 -4.05 -3.51
N THR A 114 6.85 -3.23 -4.46
CA THR A 114 5.95 -2.75 -5.53
C THR A 114 5.42 -3.91 -6.36
N LEU A 115 6.28 -4.82 -6.80
CA LEU A 115 5.88 -6.01 -7.57
C LEU A 115 5.01 -6.95 -6.72
N ARG A 116 5.36 -7.14 -5.44
CA ARG A 116 4.58 -7.93 -4.49
C ARG A 116 3.17 -7.37 -4.32
N LEU A 117 3.07 -6.06 -4.10
CA LEU A 117 1.79 -5.37 -3.93
C LEU A 117 0.94 -5.46 -5.20
N ARG A 118 1.50 -5.25 -6.38
CA ARG A 118 0.75 -5.41 -7.64
C ARG A 118 0.13 -6.80 -7.77
N ARG A 119 0.90 -7.85 -7.48
CA ARG A 119 0.40 -9.24 -7.49
C ARG A 119 -0.68 -9.46 -6.44
N LEU A 120 -0.48 -8.92 -5.24
CA LEU A 120 -1.46 -9.00 -4.16
C LEU A 120 -2.79 -8.38 -4.60
N PHE A 121 -2.80 -7.15 -5.09
CA PHE A 121 -4.02 -6.45 -5.51
C PHE A 121 -4.69 -7.09 -6.74
N GLN A 122 -3.93 -7.69 -7.66
CA GLN A 122 -4.49 -8.44 -8.80
C GLN A 122 -5.27 -9.69 -8.35
N GLY A 123 -4.95 -10.26 -7.21
CA GLY A 123 -5.63 -11.43 -6.64
C GLY A 123 -6.94 -11.10 -5.93
N TRP A 124 -7.27 -9.82 -5.73
CA TRP A 124 -8.47 -9.39 -5.00
C TRP A 124 -9.56 -8.87 -5.94
N ALA A 125 -10.82 -9.16 -5.59
CA ALA A 125 -11.99 -8.51 -6.18
C ALA A 125 -12.35 -7.25 -5.39
N PRO A 126 -13.05 -6.27 -6.01
CA PRO A 126 -13.54 -5.09 -5.29
C PRO A 126 -14.33 -5.47 -4.04
N MET A 127 -14.00 -4.83 -2.93
CA MET A 127 -14.52 -5.16 -1.60
C MET A 127 -15.70 -4.26 -1.26
N ALA A 128 -16.71 -4.81 -0.56
CA ALA A 128 -17.78 -4.03 0.07
C ALA A 128 -17.38 -3.51 1.46
N GLU A 129 -16.53 -4.23 2.16
CA GLU A 129 -16.00 -3.90 3.48
C GLU A 129 -14.49 -4.12 3.51
N LEU A 130 -13.80 -3.44 4.43
CA LEU A 130 -12.34 -3.62 4.58
C LEU A 130 -12.01 -5.03 5.07
N GLU A 131 -11.03 -5.63 4.45
CA GLU A 131 -10.48 -6.92 4.85
C GLU A 131 -9.18 -6.74 5.62
N GLN A 132 -9.07 -7.43 6.75
CA GLN A 132 -7.90 -7.33 7.64
C GLN A 132 -6.62 -7.77 6.93
N GLU A 133 -6.69 -8.84 6.16
CA GLU A 133 -5.55 -9.42 5.48
C GLU A 133 -4.96 -8.43 4.47
N LEU A 134 -5.80 -7.82 3.62
CA LEU A 134 -5.34 -6.85 2.65
C LEU A 134 -4.72 -5.62 3.32
N LEU A 135 -5.34 -5.09 4.39
CA LEU A 135 -4.79 -3.98 5.17
C LEU A 135 -3.41 -4.34 5.74
N HIS A 136 -3.31 -5.49 6.38
CA HIS A 136 -2.06 -5.94 7.01
C HIS A 136 -0.95 -6.14 5.99
N GLU A 137 -1.26 -6.73 4.83
CA GLU A 137 -0.28 -7.05 3.80
C GLU A 137 0.15 -5.85 2.94
N SER A 138 -0.72 -4.85 2.76
CA SER A 138 -0.45 -3.74 1.83
C SER A 138 -0.13 -2.42 2.50
N VAL A 139 -0.70 -2.12 3.67
CA VAL A 139 -0.63 -0.82 4.30
C VAL A 139 0.41 -0.80 5.43
N ARG A 140 1.26 0.21 5.43
CA ARG A 140 2.25 0.47 6.48
C ARG A 140 1.69 1.38 7.57
N ARG A 141 1.01 2.46 7.16
CA ARG A 141 0.47 3.49 8.06
C ARG A 141 -0.67 4.25 7.41
N ILE A 142 -1.59 4.74 8.24
CA ILE A 142 -2.66 5.64 7.81
C ILE A 142 -2.56 6.90 8.67
N ALA A 143 -2.50 8.05 8.03
CA ALA A 143 -2.55 9.35 8.68
C ALA A 143 -3.86 10.06 8.32
N VAL A 144 -4.41 10.78 9.28
CA VAL A 144 -5.64 11.57 9.10
C VAL A 144 -5.34 13.00 9.50
N SER A 145 -5.49 13.92 8.57
CA SER A 145 -5.22 15.35 8.78
C SER A 145 -6.21 16.19 7.98
N ASN A 146 -6.82 17.17 8.61
CA ASN A 146 -7.69 18.17 7.95
C ASN A 146 -8.75 17.60 7.01
N GLY A 147 -9.38 16.47 7.37
CA GLY A 147 -10.39 15.83 6.52
C GLY A 147 -9.81 15.00 5.36
N THR A 148 -8.49 14.87 5.27
CA THR A 148 -7.80 14.06 4.29
C THR A 148 -7.24 12.79 4.94
N VAL A 149 -7.38 11.66 4.26
CA VAL A 149 -6.76 10.39 4.63
C VAL A 149 -5.55 10.15 3.75
N THR A 150 -4.42 9.91 4.37
CA THR A 150 -3.18 9.56 3.68
C THR A 150 -2.82 8.12 4.04
N VAL A 151 -2.76 7.25 3.06
CA VAL A 151 -2.39 5.84 3.20
C VAL A 151 -0.99 5.65 2.67
N LEU A 152 -0.09 5.21 3.54
CA LEU A 152 1.28 4.82 3.18
C LEU A 152 1.32 3.32 2.95
N LEU A 153 1.64 2.89 1.74
CA LEU A 153 1.82 1.49 1.38
C LEU A 153 3.17 0.96 1.85
N LYS A 154 3.35 -0.35 1.83
CA LYS A 154 4.61 -0.99 2.26
C LYS A 154 5.79 -0.71 1.33
N ASN A 155 5.55 -0.36 0.07
CA ASN A 155 6.57 0.11 -0.88
C ASN A 155 6.90 1.61 -0.75
N ASN A 156 6.48 2.27 0.33
CA ASN A 156 6.62 3.71 0.58
C ASN A 156 5.82 4.65 -0.34
N GLN A 157 4.97 4.12 -1.21
CA GLN A 157 4.05 4.94 -1.99
C GLN A 157 2.96 5.53 -1.09
N THR A 158 2.66 6.80 -1.28
CA THR A 158 1.61 7.52 -0.57
C THR A 158 0.38 7.67 -1.45
N LEU A 159 -0.79 7.38 -0.89
CA LEU A 159 -2.10 7.59 -1.52
C LEU A 159 -2.89 8.59 -0.70
N GLU A 160 -3.53 9.53 -1.35
CA GLU A 160 -4.37 10.53 -0.68
C GLU A 160 -5.84 10.37 -1.08
N GLY A 161 -6.71 10.37 -0.08
CA GLY A 161 -8.15 10.41 -0.21
C GLY A 161 -8.71 11.60 0.55
N GLY A 162 -9.38 12.52 -0.13
CA GLY A 162 -10.06 13.66 0.50
C GLY A 162 -11.55 13.42 0.64
N ASN A 163 -12.15 14.02 1.66
CA ASN A 163 -13.60 14.22 1.71
C ASN A 163 -13.94 15.31 0.68
N TYR A 164 -14.35 14.89 -0.51
CA TYR A 164 -15.01 15.82 -1.42
C TYR A 164 -16.45 15.98 -0.91
N THR A 165 -16.70 17.10 -0.25
CA THR A 165 -18.05 17.59 0.02
C THR A 165 -18.74 17.97 -1.29
#